data_e437ff03319f4563d327077b32f2b020
#
_entry.id   e437ff03319f4563d327077b32f2b020
#
_cell.length_a   1.000
_cell.length_b   1.000
_cell.length_c   1.000
_cell.angle_alpha   90.00
_cell.angle_beta   90.00
_cell.angle_gamma   90.00
#
_symmetry.space_group_name_H-M   'P 1'
#
loop_
_entity.id
_entity.type
_entity.pdbx_description
1 polymer ?
#
loop_
_entity_poly.entity_id
_entity_poly.type
_entity_poly.pdbx_seq_one_letter_code
_entity_poly.pdbx_strand_id
1 'polypeptide(L)'
;MKSAVQAPATEQLINSFSASMRKHLREHTDGTNINKSSLLTTDYLNHYSGMVMLLEQLPQTPEELIIYLLSWEPVDYETHFETSGFRDGDLAIRAYQRSPEDIRASFDRVITSLHEESLKALDLVRIQAEAGNRQALTETCETSAPVLRHLIDEAAAIINQQSQSQCAIDNHFIE
;
A
#
# COMPACT_ATOMS: atom_id res chain seq x y z
N MET A 1 -46.70 11.97 -3.68
CA MET A 1 -45.84 11.76 -4.87
C MET A 1 -44.49 12.37 -4.56
N LYS A 2 -43.47 11.52 -4.31
CA LYS A 2 -42.08 12.00 -4.09
C LYS A 2 -41.41 12.10 -5.46
N SER A 3 -41.13 13.34 -5.86
CA SER A 3 -40.35 13.63 -7.08
C SER A 3 -38.90 13.10 -6.86
N ALA A 4 -38.51 12.13 -7.65
CA ALA A 4 -37.12 11.71 -7.71
C ALA A 4 -36.34 12.86 -8.35
N VAL A 5 -35.46 13.52 -7.56
CA VAL A 5 -34.51 14.49 -8.08
C VAL A 5 -33.51 13.70 -8.96
N GLN A 6 -33.67 13.86 -10.29
CA GLN A 6 -32.66 13.35 -11.23
C GLN A 6 -31.36 14.10 -10.97
N ALA A 7 -30.27 13.32 -10.76
CA ALA A 7 -28.92 13.91 -10.70
C ALA A 7 -28.66 14.72 -11.99
N PRO A 8 -27.99 15.88 -11.91
CA PRO A 8 -27.78 16.73 -13.07
C PRO A 8 -27.01 15.94 -14.16
N ALA A 9 -27.36 16.16 -15.41
CA ALA A 9 -26.79 15.46 -16.58
C ALA A 9 -25.24 15.43 -16.58
N THR A 10 -24.62 16.44 -16.01
CA THR A 10 -23.16 16.54 -15.83
C THR A 10 -22.60 15.45 -14.91
N GLU A 11 -23.28 15.13 -13.82
CA GLU A 11 -22.85 14.08 -12.88
C GLU A 11 -22.97 12.68 -13.49
N GLN A 12 -24.00 12.44 -14.27
CA GLN A 12 -24.17 11.20 -15.03
C GLN A 12 -23.08 11.01 -16.08
N LEU A 13 -22.69 12.10 -16.77
CA LEU A 13 -21.59 12.07 -17.74
C LEU A 13 -20.24 11.80 -17.07
N ILE A 14 -19.94 12.43 -15.95
CA ILE A 14 -18.72 12.22 -15.18
C ILE A 14 -18.64 10.75 -14.70
N ASN A 15 -19.75 10.21 -14.18
CA ASN A 15 -19.80 8.84 -13.70
C ASN A 15 -19.63 7.81 -14.85
N SER A 16 -20.24 8.04 -16.01
CA SER A 16 -20.10 7.18 -17.17
C SER A 16 -18.67 7.20 -17.74
N PHE A 17 -18.06 8.38 -17.81
CA PHE A 17 -16.66 8.55 -18.23
C PHE A 17 -15.72 7.85 -17.27
N SER A 18 -15.89 8.01 -15.97
CA SER A 18 -15.09 7.35 -14.93
C SER A 18 -15.20 5.82 -15.00
N ALA A 19 -16.40 5.30 -15.24
CA ALA A 19 -16.62 3.85 -15.40
C ALA A 19 -15.94 3.31 -16.66
N SER A 20 -16.04 4.03 -17.78
CA SER A 20 -15.37 3.68 -19.04
C SER A 20 -13.85 3.68 -18.89
N MET A 21 -13.30 4.68 -18.22
CA MET A 21 -11.86 4.79 -17.96
C MET A 21 -11.38 3.63 -17.06
N ARG A 22 -12.12 3.28 -16.00
CA ARG A 22 -11.77 2.12 -15.16
C ARG A 22 -11.78 0.81 -15.95
N LYS A 23 -12.76 0.62 -16.83
CA LYS A 23 -12.82 -0.57 -17.71
C LYS A 23 -11.59 -0.63 -18.62
N HIS A 24 -11.23 0.47 -19.27
CA HIS A 24 -10.06 0.57 -20.12
C HIS A 24 -8.77 0.26 -19.35
N LEU A 25 -8.59 0.82 -18.15
CA LEU A 25 -7.42 0.52 -17.31
C LEU A 25 -7.35 -0.97 -16.94
N ARG A 26 -8.47 -1.59 -16.56
CA ARG A 26 -8.51 -3.04 -16.25
C ARG A 26 -8.05 -3.92 -17.42
N GLU A 27 -8.37 -3.54 -18.65
CA GLU A 27 -7.92 -4.26 -19.86
C GLU A 27 -6.41 -4.10 -20.08
N HIS A 28 -5.81 -2.96 -19.64
CA HIS A 28 -4.37 -2.68 -19.78
C HIS A 28 -3.53 -3.21 -18.64
N THR A 29 -4.13 -3.69 -17.55
CA THR A 29 -3.37 -4.30 -16.43
C THR A 29 -3.01 -5.77 -16.67
N ASP A 30 -3.41 -6.37 -17.80
CA ASP A 30 -3.04 -7.73 -18.19
C ASP A 30 -1.50 -7.84 -18.32
N GLY A 31 -0.93 -8.82 -17.63
CA GLY A 31 0.52 -9.03 -17.62
C GLY A 31 1.31 -8.11 -16.69
N THR A 32 0.63 -7.33 -15.84
CA THR A 32 1.22 -6.53 -14.77
C THR A 32 0.83 -7.07 -13.39
N ASN A 33 1.48 -6.55 -12.33
CA ASN A 33 1.12 -6.87 -10.94
C ASN A 33 -0.04 -6.01 -10.39
N ILE A 34 -0.67 -5.17 -11.23
CA ILE A 34 -1.78 -4.33 -10.81
C ILE A 34 -3.04 -5.19 -10.70
N ASN A 35 -3.66 -5.19 -9.53
CA ASN A 35 -4.92 -5.92 -9.31
C ASN A 35 -6.06 -5.27 -10.11
N LYS A 36 -6.75 -6.06 -10.93
CA LYS A 36 -7.82 -5.56 -11.82
C LYS A 36 -9.01 -4.96 -11.09
N SER A 37 -9.30 -5.44 -9.90
CA SER A 37 -10.45 -5.01 -9.12
C SER A 37 -10.17 -3.74 -8.35
N SER A 38 -9.08 -3.72 -7.57
CA SER A 38 -8.67 -2.57 -6.77
C SER A 38 -7.95 -1.49 -7.58
N LEU A 39 -7.35 -1.84 -8.72
CA LEU A 39 -6.45 -0.99 -9.50
C LEU A 39 -5.20 -0.52 -8.70
N LEU A 40 -4.80 -1.31 -7.72
CA LEU A 40 -3.62 -1.11 -6.89
C LEU A 40 -2.62 -2.24 -7.12
N THR A 41 -1.36 -2.03 -6.76
CA THR A 41 -0.32 -3.07 -6.80
C THR A 41 0.40 -3.20 -5.47
N THR A 42 0.73 -4.45 -5.09
CA THR A 42 1.53 -4.75 -3.90
C THR A 42 3.01 -4.37 -4.07
N ASP A 43 3.47 -4.05 -5.27
CA ASP A 43 4.85 -3.64 -5.52
C ASP A 43 5.27 -2.41 -4.70
N TYR A 44 4.33 -1.50 -4.42
CA TYR A 44 4.55 -0.37 -3.51
C TYR A 44 4.95 -0.82 -2.09
N LEU A 45 4.39 -1.92 -1.60
CA LEU A 45 4.65 -2.42 -0.25
C LEU A 45 6.08 -2.96 -0.08
N ASN A 46 6.80 -3.22 -1.17
CA ASN A 46 8.21 -3.62 -1.13
C ASN A 46 9.10 -2.58 -0.47
N HIS A 47 8.73 -1.30 -0.57
CA HIS A 47 9.42 -0.20 0.12
C HIS A 47 9.43 -0.39 1.65
N TYR A 48 8.29 -0.77 2.23
CA TYR A 48 8.15 -1.06 3.66
C TYR A 48 8.73 -2.41 4.05
N SER A 49 8.56 -3.42 3.20
CA SER A 49 9.14 -4.76 3.44
C SER A 49 10.66 -4.69 3.56
N GLY A 50 11.32 -3.84 2.76
CA GLY A 50 12.74 -3.57 2.87
C GLY A 50 13.14 -2.99 4.23
N MET A 51 12.35 -2.03 4.75
CA MET A 51 12.56 -1.47 6.09
C MET A 51 12.39 -2.52 7.19
N VAL A 52 11.35 -3.36 7.10
CA VAL A 52 11.11 -4.44 8.08
C VAL A 52 12.27 -5.42 8.08
N MET A 53 12.79 -5.81 6.92
CA MET A 53 13.98 -6.67 6.82
C MET A 53 15.20 -6.06 7.50
N LEU A 54 15.42 -4.74 7.34
CA LEU A 54 16.52 -4.04 8.03
C LEU A 54 16.33 -4.04 9.55
N LEU A 55 15.11 -3.79 10.05
CA LEU A 55 14.78 -3.86 11.48
C LEU A 55 15.04 -5.24 12.06
N GLU A 56 14.67 -6.31 11.35
CA GLU A 56 14.87 -7.70 11.82
C GLU A 56 16.35 -8.12 11.85
N GLN A 57 17.17 -7.56 10.96
CA GLN A 57 18.60 -7.88 10.88
C GLN A 57 19.46 -6.97 11.76
N LEU A 58 18.99 -5.75 12.08
CA LEU A 58 19.75 -4.73 12.82
C LEU A 58 20.31 -5.24 14.15
N PRO A 59 19.60 -6.04 14.98
CA PRO A 59 20.15 -6.54 16.24
C PRO A 59 21.42 -7.38 16.09
N GLN A 60 21.63 -8.01 14.93
CA GLN A 60 22.77 -8.89 14.65
C GLN A 60 23.98 -8.10 14.11
N THR A 61 23.74 -7.08 13.28
CA THR A 61 24.77 -6.29 12.61
C THR A 61 24.48 -4.79 12.65
N PRO A 62 24.35 -4.18 13.87
CA PRO A 62 23.91 -2.79 14.01
C PRO A 62 24.86 -1.78 13.36
N GLU A 63 26.17 -2.00 13.44
CA GLU A 63 27.16 -1.07 12.90
C GLU A 63 27.08 -0.95 11.38
N GLU A 64 26.66 -2.01 10.70
CA GLU A 64 26.56 -2.05 9.24
C GLU A 64 25.19 -1.53 8.73
N LEU A 65 24.12 -1.87 9.43
CA LEU A 65 22.75 -1.65 8.94
C LEU A 65 22.13 -0.35 9.44
N ILE A 66 22.59 0.24 10.53
CA ILE A 66 21.99 1.43 11.15
C ILE A 66 21.89 2.60 10.17
N ILE A 67 22.92 2.84 9.36
CA ILE A 67 22.96 3.94 8.40
C ILE A 67 21.90 3.75 7.32
N TYR A 68 21.77 2.52 6.81
CA TYR A 68 20.77 2.21 5.78
C TYR A 68 19.34 2.35 6.33
N LEU A 69 19.10 1.85 7.54
CA LEU A 69 17.79 1.96 8.16
C LEU A 69 17.41 3.42 8.44
N LEU A 70 18.32 4.22 9.02
CA LEU A 70 18.07 5.63 9.34
C LEU A 70 18.01 6.54 8.10
N SER A 71 18.45 6.08 6.94
CA SER A 71 18.29 6.78 5.66
C SER A 71 16.96 6.47 4.96
N TRP A 72 16.17 5.54 5.49
CA TRP A 72 14.87 5.23 4.92
C TRP A 72 13.87 6.36 5.20
N GLU A 73 13.09 6.70 4.19
CA GLU A 73 12.06 7.73 4.26
C GLU A 73 10.74 7.19 3.72
N PRO A 74 9.60 7.60 4.30
CA PRO A 74 8.31 7.27 3.74
C PRO A 74 8.12 7.98 2.40
N VAL A 75 7.56 7.27 1.44
CA VAL A 75 7.27 7.78 0.11
C VAL A 75 5.81 7.45 -0.21
N ASP A 76 5.04 8.42 -0.73
CA ASP A 76 3.68 8.16 -1.18
C ASP A 76 3.65 7.29 -2.44
N TYR A 77 2.47 6.74 -2.75
CA TYR A 77 2.29 5.78 -3.82
C TYR A 77 2.71 6.33 -5.19
N GLU A 78 2.28 7.54 -5.53
CA GLU A 78 2.58 8.15 -6.83
C GLU A 78 4.07 8.47 -6.96
N THR A 79 4.67 9.13 -5.97
CA THR A 79 6.09 9.44 -5.92
C THR A 79 6.97 8.19 -5.98
N HIS A 80 6.54 7.10 -5.31
CA HIS A 80 7.26 5.82 -5.39
C HIS A 80 7.38 5.33 -6.83
N PHE A 81 6.28 5.32 -7.58
CA PHE A 81 6.30 4.84 -8.97
C PHE A 81 6.92 5.83 -9.96
N GLU A 82 6.90 7.13 -9.67
CA GLU A 82 7.61 8.15 -10.46
C GLU A 82 9.13 7.99 -10.37
N THR A 83 9.64 7.62 -9.19
CA THR A 83 11.09 7.64 -8.91
C THR A 83 11.76 6.27 -8.92
N SER A 84 11.00 5.17 -8.77
CA SER A 84 11.56 3.81 -8.66
C SER A 84 12.09 3.22 -9.98
N GLY A 85 11.78 3.83 -11.12
CA GLY A 85 12.09 3.25 -12.44
C GLY A 85 11.32 1.96 -12.75
N PHE A 86 10.21 1.72 -12.06
CA PHE A 86 9.34 0.57 -12.30
C PHE A 86 8.73 0.64 -13.71
N ARG A 87 8.83 -0.46 -14.48
CA ARG A 87 8.44 -0.48 -15.90
C ARG A 87 7.00 -0.02 -16.14
N ASP A 88 6.08 -0.42 -15.28
CA ASP A 88 4.66 -0.11 -15.37
C ASP A 88 4.24 1.03 -14.42
N GLY A 89 5.18 1.87 -13.97
CA GLY A 89 4.97 2.94 -13.00
C GLY A 89 3.88 3.92 -13.39
N ASP A 90 3.93 4.43 -14.62
CA ASP A 90 2.90 5.35 -15.15
C ASP A 90 1.50 4.71 -15.14
N LEU A 91 1.42 3.40 -15.43
CA LEU A 91 0.15 2.68 -15.40
C LEU A 91 -0.33 2.50 -13.95
N ALA A 92 0.57 2.19 -13.02
CA ALA A 92 0.26 2.06 -11.59
C ALA A 92 -0.30 3.37 -11.01
N ILE A 93 0.29 4.52 -11.35
CA ILE A 93 -0.18 5.85 -10.95
C ILE A 93 -1.58 6.14 -11.49
N ARG A 94 -1.80 5.93 -12.79
CA ARG A 94 -3.13 6.15 -13.40
C ARG A 94 -4.18 5.22 -12.84
N ALA A 95 -3.82 3.96 -12.56
CA ALA A 95 -4.70 2.98 -11.96
C ALA A 95 -5.10 3.38 -10.54
N TYR A 96 -4.13 3.79 -9.70
CA TYR A 96 -4.37 4.31 -8.35
C TYR A 96 -5.35 5.50 -8.35
N GLN A 97 -5.14 6.47 -9.23
CA GLN A 97 -6.02 7.64 -9.36
C GLN A 97 -7.47 7.27 -9.74
N ARG A 98 -7.68 6.10 -10.33
CA ARG A 98 -8.98 5.55 -10.76
C ARG A 98 -9.48 4.38 -9.92
N SER A 99 -8.72 4.00 -8.89
CA SER A 99 -9.14 3.01 -7.91
C SER A 99 -10.54 3.36 -7.34
N PRO A 100 -11.40 2.36 -7.06
CA PRO A 100 -12.66 2.60 -6.36
C PRO A 100 -12.41 3.39 -5.07
N GLU A 101 -13.23 4.42 -4.83
CA GLU A 101 -12.99 5.41 -3.77
C GLU A 101 -12.92 4.78 -2.38
N ASP A 102 -13.78 3.82 -2.09
CA ASP A 102 -13.84 3.08 -0.83
C ASP A 102 -12.57 2.23 -0.60
N ILE A 103 -12.08 1.59 -1.65
CA ILE A 103 -10.84 0.79 -1.62
C ILE A 103 -9.64 1.72 -1.42
N ARG A 104 -9.55 2.79 -2.21
CA ARG A 104 -8.46 3.75 -2.11
C ARG A 104 -8.42 4.40 -0.74
N ALA A 105 -9.56 4.87 -0.22
CA ALA A 105 -9.63 5.48 1.11
C ALA A 105 -9.23 4.51 2.24
N SER A 106 -9.58 3.23 2.12
CA SER A 106 -9.17 2.20 3.06
C SER A 106 -7.67 1.93 2.98
N PHE A 107 -7.12 1.82 1.77
CA PHE A 107 -5.70 1.66 1.50
C PHE A 107 -4.89 2.84 2.05
N ASP A 108 -5.26 4.08 1.70
CA ASP A 108 -4.55 5.30 2.12
C ASP A 108 -4.52 5.45 3.65
N ARG A 109 -5.57 5.00 4.34
CA ARG A 109 -5.61 4.98 5.81
C ARG A 109 -4.56 4.03 6.39
N VAL A 110 -4.45 2.82 5.85
CA VAL A 110 -3.43 1.85 6.31
C VAL A 110 -2.02 2.35 5.97
N ILE A 111 -1.82 2.96 4.80
CA ILE A 111 -0.55 3.55 4.43
C ILE A 111 -0.17 4.72 5.36
N THR A 112 -1.13 5.55 5.77
CA THR A 112 -0.89 6.60 6.78
C THR A 112 -0.39 5.98 8.09
N SER A 113 -1.04 4.92 8.58
CA SER A 113 -0.58 4.21 9.79
C SER A 113 0.80 3.58 9.59
N LEU A 114 1.09 3.03 8.41
CA LEU A 114 2.42 2.51 8.06
C LEU A 114 3.50 3.61 8.13
N HIS A 115 3.22 4.80 7.58
CA HIS A 115 4.12 5.95 7.67
C HIS A 115 4.40 6.33 9.12
N GLU A 116 3.35 6.51 9.92
CA GLU A 116 3.45 6.92 11.33
C GLU A 116 4.26 5.91 12.17
N GLU A 117 3.94 4.61 12.07
CA GLU A 117 4.65 3.58 12.82
C GLU A 117 6.09 3.37 12.31
N SER A 118 6.35 3.57 11.02
CA SER A 118 7.71 3.53 10.46
C SER A 118 8.57 4.67 11.03
N LEU A 119 8.07 5.90 11.02
CA LEU A 119 8.79 7.06 11.57
C LEU A 119 9.03 6.91 13.07
N LYS A 120 8.05 6.43 13.80
CA LYS A 120 8.17 6.13 15.24
C LYS A 120 9.25 5.07 15.52
N ALA A 121 9.28 3.99 14.74
CA ALA A 121 10.31 2.97 14.85
C ALA A 121 11.71 3.54 14.58
N LEU A 122 11.87 4.37 13.54
CA LEU A 122 13.14 5.02 13.20
C LEU A 122 13.63 5.97 14.31
N ASP A 123 12.74 6.76 14.90
CA ASP A 123 13.08 7.67 15.99
C ASP A 123 13.55 6.90 17.24
N LEU A 124 12.86 5.82 17.60
CA LEU A 124 13.26 4.96 18.69
C LEU A 124 14.62 4.29 18.43
N VAL A 125 14.83 3.76 17.23
CA VAL A 125 16.11 3.17 16.81
C VAL A 125 17.24 4.21 16.93
N ARG A 126 17.02 5.44 16.45
CA ARG A 126 18.01 6.52 16.53
C ARG A 126 18.37 6.82 17.98
N ILE A 127 17.38 7.00 18.85
CA ILE A 127 17.58 7.29 20.28
C ILE A 127 18.41 6.19 20.95
N GLN A 128 18.09 4.91 20.71
CA GLN A 128 18.78 3.79 21.34
C GLN A 128 20.21 3.61 20.80
N ALA A 129 20.40 3.86 19.51
CA ALA A 129 21.72 3.82 18.88
C ALA A 129 22.64 4.92 19.44
N GLU A 130 22.14 6.16 19.54
CA GLU A 130 22.89 7.29 20.11
C GLU A 130 23.25 7.08 21.60
N ALA A 131 22.34 6.42 22.34
CA ALA A 131 22.57 6.07 23.74
C ALA A 131 23.51 4.85 23.89
N GLY A 132 23.88 4.16 22.84
CA GLY A 132 24.66 2.92 22.89
C GLY A 132 23.95 1.77 23.61
N ASN A 133 22.62 1.85 23.73
CA ASN A 133 21.80 0.86 24.44
C ASN A 133 21.38 -0.28 23.49
N ARG A 134 22.27 -1.26 23.35
CA ARG A 134 22.07 -2.39 22.44
C ARG A 134 20.84 -3.25 22.78
N GLN A 135 20.57 -3.43 24.08
CA GLN A 135 19.40 -4.21 24.51
C GLN A 135 18.10 -3.50 24.12
N ALA A 136 17.94 -2.22 24.41
CA ALA A 136 16.76 -1.45 24.06
C ALA A 136 16.61 -1.29 22.54
N LEU A 137 17.74 -1.24 21.79
CA LEU A 137 17.73 -1.28 20.34
C LEU A 137 17.12 -2.58 19.81
N THR A 138 17.55 -3.73 20.35
CA THR A 138 17.01 -5.05 20.01
C THR A 138 15.50 -5.13 20.31
N GLU A 139 15.09 -4.74 21.52
CA GLU A 139 13.68 -4.72 21.92
C GLU A 139 12.82 -3.81 21.03
N THR A 140 13.35 -2.67 20.61
CA THR A 140 12.69 -1.76 19.67
C THR A 140 12.47 -2.44 18.32
N CYS A 141 13.47 -3.12 17.78
CA CYS A 141 13.35 -3.84 16.51
C CYS A 141 12.35 -5.00 16.60
N GLU A 142 12.43 -5.80 17.66
CA GLU A 142 11.56 -6.96 17.89
C GLU A 142 10.08 -6.58 18.10
N THR A 143 9.82 -5.38 18.63
CA THR A 143 8.46 -4.89 18.83
C THR A 143 7.90 -4.15 17.61
N SER A 144 8.73 -3.40 16.88
CA SER A 144 8.28 -2.60 15.74
C SER A 144 8.09 -3.43 14.47
N ALA A 145 8.96 -4.39 14.19
CA ALA A 145 8.90 -5.18 12.96
C ALA A 145 7.58 -5.95 12.79
N PRO A 146 7.03 -6.64 13.82
CA PRO A 146 5.72 -7.31 13.70
C PRO A 146 4.56 -6.35 13.46
N VAL A 147 4.58 -5.15 14.04
CA VAL A 147 3.54 -4.13 13.83
C VAL A 147 3.52 -3.67 12.37
N LEU A 148 4.70 -3.33 11.83
CA LEU A 148 4.81 -2.93 10.42
C LEU A 148 4.43 -4.06 9.48
N ARG A 149 4.83 -5.29 9.77
CA ARG A 149 4.46 -6.48 8.99
C ARG A 149 2.95 -6.68 8.96
N HIS A 150 2.27 -6.53 10.09
CA HIS A 150 0.81 -6.61 10.17
C HIS A 150 0.13 -5.55 9.29
N LEU A 151 0.59 -4.31 9.32
CA LEU A 151 0.06 -3.24 8.47
C LEU A 151 0.33 -3.46 6.97
N ILE A 152 1.48 -4.03 6.61
CA ILE A 152 1.79 -4.46 5.24
C ILE A 152 0.80 -5.53 4.79
N ASP A 153 0.54 -6.54 5.62
CA ASP A 153 -0.41 -7.61 5.32
C ASP A 153 -1.85 -7.08 5.18
N GLU A 154 -2.25 -6.12 6.03
CA GLU A 154 -3.54 -5.44 5.94
C GLU A 154 -3.67 -4.65 4.62
N ALA A 155 -2.65 -3.89 4.24
CA ALA A 155 -2.63 -3.18 2.96
C ALA A 155 -2.70 -4.16 1.76
N ALA A 156 -1.95 -5.25 1.82
CA ALA A 156 -1.99 -6.30 0.80
C ALA A 156 -3.37 -6.97 0.70
N ALA A 157 -4.04 -7.20 1.83
CA ALA A 157 -5.39 -7.74 1.86
C ALA A 157 -6.40 -6.79 1.20
N ILE A 158 -6.30 -5.48 1.44
CA ILE A 158 -7.14 -4.47 0.78
C ILE A 158 -6.93 -4.50 -0.75
N ILE A 159 -5.69 -4.57 -1.21
CA ILE A 159 -5.37 -4.66 -2.63
C ILE A 159 -6.04 -5.89 -3.27
N ASN A 160 -6.05 -7.03 -2.58
CA ASN A 160 -6.51 -8.31 -3.10
C ASN A 160 -7.96 -8.66 -2.74
N GLN A 161 -8.67 -7.84 -1.97
CA GLN A 161 -9.94 -8.15 -1.31
C GLN A 161 -11.08 -8.58 -2.25
N GLN A 162 -11.14 -8.06 -3.47
CA GLN A 162 -12.19 -8.42 -4.43
C GLN A 162 -11.93 -9.71 -5.21
N SER A 163 -10.72 -10.23 -5.20
CA SER A 163 -10.44 -11.54 -5.80
C SER A 163 -11.12 -12.68 -5.04
N GLN A 164 -11.39 -12.51 -3.75
CA GLN A 164 -12.07 -13.52 -2.93
C GLN A 164 -13.59 -13.48 -3.10
N SER A 165 -14.20 -12.32 -3.33
CA SER A 165 -15.64 -12.19 -3.55
C SER A 165 -16.08 -12.74 -4.90
N GLN A 166 -15.25 -12.64 -5.93
CA GLN A 166 -15.53 -13.21 -7.25
C GLN A 166 -15.51 -14.74 -7.23
N CYS A 167 -14.56 -15.34 -6.48
CA CYS A 167 -14.43 -16.79 -6.36
C CYS A 167 -15.60 -17.44 -5.59
N ALA A 168 -16.25 -16.70 -4.70
CA ALA A 168 -17.40 -17.19 -3.93
C ALA A 168 -18.71 -17.21 -4.75
N ILE A 169 -18.82 -16.36 -5.78
CA ILE A 169 -20.01 -16.29 -6.65
C ILE A 169 -19.97 -17.36 -7.71
N ASP A 170 -18.80 -17.68 -8.27
CA ASP A 170 -18.67 -18.71 -9.34
C ASP A 170 -18.88 -20.14 -8.83
N ASN A 171 -18.73 -20.40 -7.52
CA ASN A 171 -18.99 -21.72 -6.94
C ASN A 171 -20.47 -22.01 -6.63
N HIS A 172 -21.38 -21.07 -6.84
CA HIS A 172 -22.80 -21.26 -6.53
C HIS A 172 -23.68 -21.56 -7.76
N PHE A 173 -23.06 -21.70 -8.95
CA PHE A 173 -23.77 -21.95 -10.21
C PHE A 173 -23.52 -23.34 -10.83
N ILE A 174 -22.98 -24.30 -10.05
CA ILE A 174 -22.86 -25.69 -10.50
C ILE A 174 -23.62 -26.59 -9.50
N GLU A 175 -24.94 -26.62 -9.63
CA GLU A 175 -25.82 -27.75 -9.31
C GLU A 175 -26.94 -27.85 -10.33
#